data_ba24dbe9d1ff71dd385fe4541ea3888b
#
_entry.id   ba24dbe9d1ff71dd385fe4541ea3888b
#
_cell.length_a   1.000
_cell.length_b   1.000
_cell.length_c   1.000
_cell.angle_alpha   90.00
_cell.angle_beta   90.00
_cell.angle_gamma   90.00
#
_symmetry.space_group_name_H-M   'P 1'
#
loop_
_entity.id
_entity.type
_entity.pdbx_description
1 polymer ?
#
loop_
_entity_poly.entity_id
_entity_poly.type
_entity_poly.pdbx_seq_one_letter_code
_entity_poly.pdbx_strand_id
1 'polypeptide(L)'
;MRIGHGYDVHRLVEGRSLVLGGVRIPFEKGLDGHSDADVLTHAVMDALLGAAAMGDIGKLFPDTDDRYLGADSIALLREVDRRLTEAGYRLGNLDVTVIAQRPKLAPYINQMRQNLAAALRTELQNVSVKATTEEHLGFTGSGEGIAAHAVCLLEPV
;
A
#
# COMPACT_ATOMS: atom_id res chain seq x y z
N MET A 1 11.50 19.30 -0.96
CA MET A 1 11.02 18.29 -0.01
C MET A 1 9.52 18.44 0.17
N ARG A 2 8.77 17.34 0.01
CA ARG A 2 7.30 17.32 0.15
C ARG A 2 6.91 16.09 0.95
N ILE A 3 6.00 16.24 1.91
CA ILE A 3 5.51 15.15 2.74
C ILE A 3 4.13 14.71 2.24
N GLY A 4 3.86 13.42 2.28
CA GLY A 4 2.55 12.85 1.98
C GLY A 4 2.16 11.80 3.01
N HIS A 5 0.87 11.67 3.23
CA HIS A 5 0.28 10.65 4.09
C HIS A 5 -0.83 9.94 3.33
N GLY A 6 -0.85 8.62 3.42
CA GLY A 6 -1.90 7.78 2.87
C GLY A 6 -2.52 6.91 3.95
N TYR A 7 -3.81 6.69 3.85
CA TYR A 7 -4.56 5.75 4.68
C TYR A 7 -5.50 4.95 3.80
N ASP A 8 -5.56 3.65 4.03
CA ASP A 8 -6.52 2.80 3.35
C ASP A 8 -6.99 1.69 4.28
N VAL A 9 -8.17 1.15 4.01
CA VAL A 9 -8.79 0.06 4.76
C VAL A 9 -9.59 -0.80 3.81
N HIS A 10 -9.50 -2.12 3.98
CA HIS A 10 -10.30 -3.10 3.26
C HIS A 10 -10.86 -4.13 4.23
N ARG A 11 -12.06 -4.64 3.92
CA ARG A 11 -12.71 -5.69 4.70
C ARG A 11 -12.09 -7.04 4.40
N LEU A 12 -11.90 -7.85 5.44
CA LEU A 12 -11.51 -9.25 5.30
C LEU A 12 -12.75 -10.09 4.97
N VAL A 13 -12.64 -10.88 3.89
CA VAL A 13 -13.72 -11.77 3.42
C VAL A 13 -13.16 -13.13 3.04
N GLU A 14 -14.01 -14.15 3.08
CA GLU A 14 -13.66 -15.48 2.60
C GLU A 14 -13.58 -15.50 1.06
N GLY A 15 -12.81 -16.45 0.52
CA GLY A 15 -12.73 -16.68 -0.92
C GLY A 15 -11.83 -15.74 -1.69
N ARG A 16 -11.04 -14.93 -1.00
CA ARG A 16 -10.04 -14.03 -1.63
C ARG A 16 -8.65 -14.29 -1.09
N SER A 17 -7.65 -14.09 -1.95
CA SER A 17 -6.23 -14.11 -1.54
C SER A 17 -5.92 -12.86 -0.73
N LEU A 18 -5.11 -13.02 0.30
CA LEU A 18 -4.57 -11.89 1.06
C LEU A 18 -3.27 -11.44 0.41
N VAL A 19 -3.27 -10.21 -0.10
CA VAL A 19 -2.10 -9.59 -0.73
C VAL A 19 -1.75 -8.32 0.02
N LEU A 20 -0.53 -8.23 0.52
CA LEU A 20 -0.02 -7.05 1.24
C LEU A 20 1.40 -6.76 0.75
N GLY A 21 1.64 -5.51 0.29
CA GLY A 21 2.95 -5.14 -0.23
C GLY A 21 3.40 -6.03 -1.39
N GLY A 22 2.46 -6.49 -2.21
CA GLY A 22 2.73 -7.39 -3.32
C GLY A 22 3.02 -8.84 -2.91
N VAL A 23 2.87 -9.19 -1.63
CA VAL A 23 3.12 -10.55 -1.13
C VAL A 23 1.79 -11.27 -0.90
N ARG A 24 1.65 -12.47 -1.48
CA ARG A 24 0.56 -13.36 -1.16
C ARG A 24 0.83 -14.05 0.17
N ILE A 25 -0.06 -13.83 1.13
CA ILE A 25 0.11 -14.35 2.49
C ILE A 25 -0.93 -15.45 2.72
N PRO A 26 -0.50 -16.67 3.13
CA PRO A 26 -1.45 -17.74 3.47
C PRO A 26 -2.33 -17.33 4.65
N PHE A 27 -3.63 -17.28 4.41
CA PHE A 27 -4.62 -16.96 5.43
C PHE A 27 -5.99 -17.44 4.96
N GLU A 28 -6.91 -17.69 5.90
CA GLU A 28 -8.27 -18.16 5.58
C GLU A 28 -9.13 -17.09 4.90
N LYS A 29 -8.75 -15.84 4.98
CA LYS A 29 -9.45 -14.70 4.36
C LYS A 29 -8.50 -13.86 3.54
N GLY A 30 -9.05 -13.06 2.64
CA GLY A 30 -8.34 -12.03 1.91
C GLY A 30 -9.11 -10.72 1.97
N LEU A 31 -8.50 -9.67 1.42
CA LEU A 31 -9.11 -8.34 1.41
C LEU A 31 -10.05 -8.19 0.22
N ASP A 32 -11.19 -7.55 0.44
CA ASP A 32 -12.21 -7.28 -0.57
C ASP A 32 -11.97 -5.93 -1.24
N GLY A 33 -12.08 -5.90 -2.55
CA GLY A 33 -11.92 -4.69 -3.34
C GLY A 33 -11.92 -4.97 -4.84
N HIS A 34 -11.93 -3.91 -5.64
CA HIS A 34 -11.98 -3.98 -7.11
C HIS A 34 -10.67 -4.53 -7.70
N SER A 35 -9.53 -4.09 -7.18
CA SER A 35 -8.19 -4.59 -7.53
C SER A 35 -7.85 -5.83 -6.71
N ASP A 36 -6.57 -6.14 -6.52
CA ASP A 36 -6.12 -7.17 -5.57
C ASP A 36 -6.34 -6.77 -4.10
N ALA A 37 -6.83 -5.56 -3.86
CA ALA A 37 -7.13 -5.00 -2.54
C ALA A 37 -5.91 -4.97 -1.60
N ASP A 38 -4.70 -4.78 -2.16
CA ASP A 38 -3.47 -4.60 -1.39
C ASP A 38 -3.51 -3.27 -0.65
N VAL A 39 -4.07 -3.29 0.55
CA VAL A 39 -4.32 -2.09 1.36
C VAL A 39 -3.03 -1.34 1.68
N LEU A 40 -1.92 -2.06 1.85
CA LEU A 40 -0.61 -1.47 2.13
C LEU A 40 -0.13 -0.64 0.93
N THR A 41 -0.14 -1.24 -0.27
CA THR A 41 0.31 -0.57 -1.49
C THR A 41 -0.62 0.59 -1.85
N HIS A 42 -1.93 0.46 -1.60
CA HIS A 42 -2.88 1.57 -1.80
C HIS A 42 -2.56 2.77 -0.90
N ALA A 43 -2.25 2.54 0.37
CA ALA A 43 -1.84 3.62 1.27
C ALA A 43 -0.56 4.30 0.80
N VAL A 44 0.40 3.53 0.30
CA VAL A 44 1.65 4.05 -0.27
C VAL A 44 1.37 4.96 -1.47
N MET A 45 0.52 4.50 -2.40
CA MET A 45 0.18 5.30 -3.58
C MET A 45 -0.49 6.62 -3.20
N ASP A 46 -1.42 6.59 -2.25
CA ASP A 46 -2.09 7.81 -1.78
C ASP A 46 -1.12 8.78 -1.10
N ALA A 47 -0.17 8.26 -0.33
CA ALA A 47 0.87 9.09 0.26
C ALA A 47 1.71 9.81 -0.80
N LEU A 48 2.14 9.08 -1.83
CA LEU A 48 2.94 9.61 -2.93
C LEU A 48 2.19 10.67 -3.73
N LEU A 49 0.95 10.36 -4.12
CA LEU A 49 0.11 11.29 -4.88
C LEU A 49 -0.21 12.54 -4.06
N GLY A 50 -0.51 12.37 -2.77
CA GLY A 50 -0.76 13.48 -1.88
C GLY A 50 0.45 14.39 -1.72
N ALA A 51 1.65 13.84 -1.58
CA ALA A 51 2.89 14.60 -1.49
C ALA A 51 3.11 15.48 -2.74
N ALA A 52 2.75 14.97 -3.92
CA ALA A 52 2.87 15.69 -5.19
C ALA A 52 1.64 16.57 -5.50
N ALA A 53 0.63 16.60 -4.65
CA ALA A 53 -0.64 17.30 -4.86
C ALA A 53 -1.36 16.82 -6.14
N MET A 54 -1.30 15.52 -6.42
CA MET A 54 -1.91 14.89 -7.60
C MET A 54 -3.25 14.19 -7.31
N GLY A 55 -3.82 14.40 -6.12
CA GLY A 55 -5.07 13.76 -5.73
C GLY A 55 -4.85 12.41 -5.06
N ASP A 56 -5.62 11.43 -5.46
CA ASP A 56 -5.63 10.10 -4.87
C ASP A 56 -5.75 8.99 -5.93
N ILE A 57 -5.65 7.74 -5.49
CA ILE A 57 -5.75 6.58 -6.39
C ILE A 57 -7.16 6.41 -6.97
N GLY A 58 -8.19 6.86 -6.27
CA GLY A 58 -9.57 6.78 -6.78
C GLY A 58 -9.79 7.59 -8.03
N LYS A 59 -9.10 8.71 -8.17
CA LYS A 59 -9.12 9.54 -9.39
C LYS A 59 -8.28 8.94 -10.50
N LEU A 60 -7.13 8.38 -10.15
CA LEU A 60 -6.18 7.84 -11.13
C LEU A 60 -6.60 6.46 -11.65
N PHE A 61 -7.12 5.62 -10.77
CA PHE A 61 -7.53 4.23 -11.06
C PHE A 61 -8.94 4.00 -10.51
N PRO A 62 -9.99 4.56 -11.15
CA PRO A 62 -11.36 4.43 -10.64
C PRO A 62 -11.80 2.97 -10.52
N ASP A 63 -12.44 2.63 -9.40
CA ASP A 63 -12.99 1.29 -9.17
C ASP A 63 -14.19 0.96 -10.08
N THR A 64 -14.70 1.96 -10.78
CA THR A 64 -15.72 1.80 -11.81
C THR A 64 -15.13 1.42 -13.18
N ASP A 65 -13.82 1.44 -13.34
CA ASP A 65 -13.12 1.13 -14.60
C ASP A 65 -12.70 -0.34 -14.62
N ASP A 66 -13.30 -1.12 -15.52
CA ASP A 66 -13.04 -2.56 -15.64
C ASP A 66 -11.56 -2.89 -15.97
N ARG A 67 -10.80 -1.94 -16.51
CA ARG A 67 -9.36 -2.14 -16.75
C ARG A 67 -8.59 -2.48 -15.47
N TYR A 68 -9.09 -2.03 -14.33
CA TYR A 68 -8.42 -2.22 -13.02
C TYR A 68 -9.04 -3.34 -12.18
N LEU A 69 -10.04 -4.05 -12.72
CA LEU A 69 -10.63 -5.19 -12.05
C LEU A 69 -9.57 -6.28 -11.86
N GLY A 70 -9.31 -6.66 -10.60
CA GLY A 70 -8.29 -7.64 -10.28
C GLY A 70 -6.86 -7.14 -10.49
N ALA A 71 -6.65 -5.84 -10.69
CA ALA A 71 -5.33 -5.28 -10.99
C ALA A 71 -4.31 -5.57 -9.90
N ASP A 72 -3.07 -5.82 -10.32
CA ASP A 72 -1.90 -5.92 -9.45
C ASP A 72 -1.52 -4.52 -8.96
N SER A 73 -1.67 -4.26 -7.68
CA SER A 73 -1.41 -2.94 -7.10
C SER A 73 0.06 -2.54 -7.19
N ILE A 74 1.00 -3.48 -7.22
CA ILE A 74 2.42 -3.15 -7.45
C ILE A 74 2.61 -2.59 -8.87
N ALA A 75 1.87 -3.10 -9.86
CA ALA A 75 1.91 -2.53 -11.21
C ALA A 75 1.32 -1.11 -11.23
N LEU A 76 0.26 -0.87 -10.49
CA LEU A 76 -0.31 0.48 -10.34
C LEU A 76 0.69 1.42 -9.66
N LEU A 77 1.43 0.93 -8.67
CA LEU A 77 2.47 1.71 -7.98
C LEU A 77 3.58 2.14 -8.96
N ARG A 78 3.99 1.26 -9.89
CA ARG A 78 4.96 1.62 -10.93
C ARG A 78 4.45 2.77 -11.80
N GLU A 79 3.16 2.78 -12.12
CA GLU A 79 2.55 3.88 -12.88
C GLU A 79 2.56 5.17 -12.08
N VAL A 80 2.28 5.11 -10.78
CA VAL A 80 2.39 6.29 -9.90
C VAL A 80 3.83 6.82 -9.91
N ASP A 81 4.83 5.94 -9.75
CA ASP A 81 6.24 6.33 -9.78
C ASP A 81 6.62 7.00 -11.11
N ARG A 82 6.12 6.47 -12.22
CA ARG A 82 6.35 7.07 -13.54
C ARG A 82 5.82 8.51 -13.61
N ARG A 83 4.61 8.73 -13.09
CA ARG A 83 3.99 10.05 -13.06
C ARG A 83 4.74 11.04 -12.17
N LEU A 84 5.23 10.57 -11.02
CA LEU A 84 6.05 11.38 -10.13
C LEU A 84 7.35 11.80 -10.82
N THR A 85 8.00 10.85 -11.50
CA THR A 85 9.23 11.13 -12.24
C THR A 85 9.00 12.16 -13.34
N GLU A 86 7.92 12.05 -14.10
CA GLU A 86 7.55 13.05 -15.12
C GLU A 86 7.31 14.43 -14.52
N ALA A 87 6.78 14.48 -13.29
CA ALA A 87 6.55 15.73 -12.59
C ALA A 87 7.81 16.30 -11.91
N GLY A 88 8.94 15.61 -12.00
CA GLY A 88 10.21 16.05 -11.44
C GLY A 88 10.45 15.65 -9.99
N TYR A 89 9.83 14.57 -9.52
CA TYR A 89 10.00 14.09 -8.16
C TYR A 89 10.59 12.69 -8.11
N ARG A 90 11.24 12.40 -7.01
CA ARG A 90 11.66 11.04 -6.64
C ARG A 90 11.37 10.80 -5.16
N LEU A 91 11.31 9.54 -4.77
CA LEU A 91 11.13 9.17 -3.37
C LEU A 91 12.40 9.50 -2.58
N GLY A 92 12.24 10.22 -1.47
CA GLY A 92 13.28 10.38 -0.46
C GLY A 92 13.27 9.18 0.48
N ASN A 93 12.16 8.98 1.18
CA ASN A 93 11.94 7.77 1.98
C ASN A 93 10.45 7.50 2.19
N LEU A 94 10.15 6.28 2.60
CA LEU A 94 8.80 5.78 2.83
C LEU A 94 8.76 5.01 4.14
N ASP A 95 7.76 5.27 4.96
CA ASP A 95 7.47 4.50 6.16
C ASP A 95 6.00 4.07 6.14
N VAL A 96 5.77 2.77 6.35
CA VAL A 96 4.43 2.17 6.31
C VAL A 96 4.16 1.44 7.62
N THR A 97 2.96 1.62 8.14
CA THR A 97 2.45 0.83 9.26
C THR A 97 1.20 0.09 8.79
N VAL A 98 1.25 -1.25 8.82
CA VAL A 98 0.08 -2.08 8.54
C VAL A 98 -0.52 -2.56 9.85
N ILE A 99 -1.84 -2.47 9.96
CA ILE A 99 -2.59 -2.74 11.19
C ILE A 99 -3.48 -3.95 10.94
N ALA A 100 -3.12 -5.08 11.54
CA ALA A 100 -3.83 -6.34 11.37
C ALA A 100 -3.74 -7.16 12.66
N GLN A 101 -4.87 -7.69 13.12
CA GLN A 101 -4.85 -8.59 14.27
C GLN A 101 -4.20 -9.92 13.90
N ARG A 102 -4.54 -10.46 12.74
CA ARG A 102 -4.02 -11.69 12.15
C ARG A 102 -3.99 -11.54 10.62
N PRO A 103 -3.13 -12.28 9.89
CA PRO A 103 -2.07 -13.18 10.40
C PRO A 103 -0.84 -12.40 10.88
N LYS A 104 0.17 -13.11 11.42
CA LYS A 104 1.47 -12.53 11.71
C LYS A 104 2.15 -12.13 10.41
N LEU A 105 2.58 -10.89 10.32
CA LEU A 105 3.16 -10.32 9.11
C LEU A 105 4.70 -10.26 9.12
N ALA A 106 5.31 -10.46 10.29
CA ALA A 106 6.77 -10.36 10.43
C ALA A 106 7.55 -11.18 9.40
N PRO A 107 7.17 -12.44 9.06
CA PRO A 107 7.93 -13.21 8.07
C PRO A 107 7.93 -12.62 6.67
N TYR A 108 7.01 -11.71 6.35
CA TYR A 108 6.80 -11.19 5.01
C TYR A 108 7.28 -9.75 4.83
N ILE A 109 7.70 -9.09 5.91
CA ILE A 109 8.05 -7.66 5.90
C ILE A 109 9.19 -7.36 4.92
N ASN A 110 10.25 -8.16 4.93
CA ASN A 110 11.38 -7.92 4.04
C ASN A 110 11.00 -8.04 2.56
N GLN A 111 10.17 -9.00 2.20
CA GLN A 111 9.71 -9.15 0.83
C GLN A 111 8.82 -7.98 0.41
N MET A 112 7.95 -7.50 1.31
CA MET A 112 7.15 -6.29 1.06
C MET A 112 8.04 -5.09 0.77
N ARG A 113 9.08 -4.88 1.58
CA ARG A 113 10.04 -3.78 1.38
C ARG A 113 10.75 -3.89 0.04
N GLN A 114 11.19 -5.08 -0.33
CA GLN A 114 11.86 -5.32 -1.61
C GLN A 114 10.93 -5.00 -2.79
N ASN A 115 9.66 -5.44 -2.73
CA ASN A 115 8.68 -5.17 -3.77
C ASN A 115 8.42 -3.67 -3.94
N LEU A 116 8.26 -2.97 -2.83
CA LEU A 116 8.03 -1.52 -2.86
C LEU A 116 9.27 -0.76 -3.36
N ALA A 117 10.45 -1.12 -2.88
CA ALA A 117 11.69 -0.48 -3.30
C ALA A 117 11.95 -0.67 -4.81
N ALA A 118 11.71 -1.87 -5.33
CA ALA A 118 11.86 -2.16 -6.75
C ALA A 118 10.86 -1.34 -7.59
N ALA A 119 9.59 -1.29 -7.18
CA ALA A 119 8.56 -0.55 -7.89
C ALA A 119 8.83 0.97 -7.90
N LEU A 120 9.40 1.49 -6.83
CA LEU A 120 9.73 2.91 -6.69
C LEU A 120 11.17 3.24 -7.09
N ARG A 121 11.91 2.27 -7.58
CA ARG A 121 13.30 2.43 -8.08
C ARG A 121 14.19 3.13 -7.04
N THR A 122 14.09 2.67 -5.79
CA THR A 122 14.85 3.24 -4.67
C THR A 122 15.62 2.13 -3.93
N GLU A 123 16.53 2.54 -3.08
CA GLU A 123 17.28 1.62 -2.23
C GLU A 123 16.41 1.08 -1.10
N LEU A 124 16.65 -0.17 -0.71
CA LEU A 124 15.88 -0.83 0.35
C LEU A 124 15.88 -0.03 1.66
N GLN A 125 16.99 0.63 1.98
CA GLN A 125 17.11 1.43 3.20
C GLN A 125 16.16 2.63 3.24
N ASN A 126 15.59 3.03 2.12
CA ASN A 126 14.62 4.12 2.04
C ASN A 126 13.18 3.67 2.26
N VAL A 127 12.96 2.37 2.47
CA VAL A 127 11.62 1.79 2.61
C VAL A 127 11.52 1.05 3.95
N SER A 128 10.65 1.54 4.82
CA SER A 128 10.33 0.91 6.10
C SER A 128 8.92 0.37 6.06
N VAL A 129 8.72 -0.86 6.53
CA VAL A 129 7.41 -1.45 6.75
C VAL A 129 7.42 -2.09 8.13
N LYS A 130 6.41 -1.76 8.93
CA LYS A 130 6.19 -2.37 10.24
C LYS A 130 4.73 -2.74 10.39
N ALA A 131 4.45 -3.74 11.20
CA ALA A 131 3.12 -4.23 11.47
C ALA A 131 2.80 -4.07 12.95
N THR A 132 1.53 -3.81 13.25
CA THR A 132 1.03 -3.75 14.61
C THR A 132 -0.38 -4.31 14.69
N THR A 133 -0.78 -4.73 15.91
CA THR A 133 -2.18 -5.00 16.21
C THR A 133 -2.78 -3.81 16.95
N GLU A 134 -4.09 -3.79 17.10
CA GLU A 134 -4.78 -2.85 17.98
C GLU A 134 -5.30 -3.53 19.25
N GLU A 135 -4.60 -4.60 19.69
CA GLU A 135 -4.89 -5.28 20.95
C GLU A 135 -6.36 -5.73 21.06
N HIS A 136 -6.89 -6.32 19.97
CA HIS A 136 -8.30 -6.76 19.84
C HIS A 136 -9.33 -5.63 19.87
N LEU A 137 -8.90 -4.36 19.76
CA LEU A 137 -9.81 -3.21 19.76
C LEU A 137 -10.20 -2.83 18.32
N GLY A 138 -11.43 -2.39 18.16
CA GLY A 138 -11.94 -1.87 16.90
C GLY A 138 -12.08 -2.92 15.81
N PHE A 139 -12.28 -2.44 14.58
CA PHE A 139 -12.54 -3.34 13.45
C PHE A 139 -11.30 -4.15 13.04
N THR A 140 -10.11 -3.61 13.21
CA THR A 140 -8.89 -4.39 12.95
C THR A 140 -8.68 -5.44 14.04
N GLY A 141 -8.95 -5.07 15.29
CA GLY A 141 -8.80 -5.96 16.45
C GLY A 141 -9.80 -7.12 16.46
N SER A 142 -10.99 -6.92 15.90
CA SER A 142 -12.00 -7.98 15.76
C SER A 142 -11.79 -8.86 14.52
N GLY A 143 -10.89 -8.47 13.61
CA GLY A 143 -10.65 -9.20 12.38
C GLY A 143 -11.61 -8.88 11.25
N GLU A 144 -12.34 -7.77 11.33
CA GLU A 144 -13.24 -7.34 10.25
C GLU A 144 -12.47 -6.78 9.05
N GLY A 145 -11.30 -6.21 9.28
CA GLY A 145 -10.51 -5.59 8.22
C GLY A 145 -9.06 -5.40 8.59
N ILE A 146 -8.31 -4.92 7.61
CA ILE A 146 -6.92 -4.50 7.76
C ILE A 146 -6.80 -3.06 7.28
N ALA A 147 -6.06 -2.26 8.01
CA ALA A 147 -5.77 -0.88 7.66
C ALA A 147 -4.27 -0.67 7.46
N ALA A 148 -3.91 0.38 6.73
CA ALA A 148 -2.52 0.77 6.57
C ALA A 148 -2.40 2.29 6.53
N HIS A 149 -1.33 2.79 7.13
CA HIS A 149 -0.87 4.16 7.01
C HIS A 149 0.47 4.18 6.30
N ALA A 150 0.68 5.16 5.45
CA ALA A 150 1.97 5.40 4.81
C ALA A 150 2.31 6.88 4.92
N VAL A 151 3.58 7.16 5.18
CA VAL A 151 4.12 8.51 5.18
C VAL A 151 5.35 8.50 4.27
N CYS A 152 5.46 9.49 3.40
CA CYS A 152 6.60 9.59 2.50
C CYS A 152 7.15 11.01 2.44
N LEU A 153 8.40 11.11 2.03
CA LEU A 153 9.02 12.34 1.61
C LEU A 153 9.39 12.22 0.14
N LEU A 154 9.00 13.22 -0.65
CA LEU A 154 9.45 13.37 -2.03
C LEU A 154 10.50 14.46 -2.09
N GLU A 155 11.45 14.27 -2.99
CA GLU A 155 12.51 15.24 -3.29
C GLU A 155 12.43 15.63 -4.76
N PRO A 156 12.83 16.85 -5.13
CA PRO A 156 12.98 17.20 -6.53
C PRO A 156 14.14 16.42 -7.14
N VAL A 157 13.98 16.07 -8.39
CA VAL A 157 15.03 15.43 -9.19
C VAL A 157 15.97 16.49 -9.74
#